data_4757592234dae48e6fb9c0b1337da7ce
#
_entry.id   4757592234dae48e6fb9c0b1337da7ce
#
_cell.length_a   1.000
_cell.length_b   1.000
_cell.length_c   1.000
_cell.angle_alpha   90.00
_cell.angle_beta   90.00
_cell.angle_gamma   90.00
#
_symmetry.space_group_name_H-M   'P 1'
#
loop_
_entity.id
_entity.type
_entity.pdbx_description
1 polymer ?
#
loop_
_entity_poly.entity_id
_entity_poly.type
_entity_poly.pdbx_seq_one_letter_code
_entity_poly.pdbx_strand_id
1 'polypeptide(L)'
;MLMAGFNRRFAPLAVQLKAFLAGRSEPMIAHYRVNAGFLPLDHWTQDPVQGGGRIIGEACHFIDFLTFLVGTNPLTVRAQGLDDNGKYNQDNVVLSFTYPDGSLGTVTYVANGDKSFPKERIEVFCGGRVAVLDDFRRLELAHKGKLKRVRSHFKQDKGHQGAWQAFLSAIRTSGSPPIPYEQLIGTTQASLLALEALINGKTLRI
;
A
#
# COMPACT_ATOMS: atom_id res chain seq x y z
N MET A 1 5.17 -13.44 -19.49
CA MET A 1 5.09 -13.06 -18.06
C MET A 1 4.73 -11.59 -17.95
N LEU A 2 3.85 -11.21 -17.01
CA LEU A 2 3.42 -9.83 -16.73
C LEU A 2 3.72 -9.50 -15.26
N MET A 3 4.13 -8.26 -14.98
CA MET A 3 4.26 -7.73 -13.62
C MET A 3 3.84 -6.26 -13.61
N ALA A 4 2.97 -5.87 -12.68
CA ALA A 4 2.69 -4.46 -12.43
C ALA A 4 3.82 -3.81 -11.62
N GLY A 5 3.96 -2.48 -11.72
CA GLY A 5 5.01 -1.71 -11.06
C GLY A 5 4.83 -1.55 -9.53
N PHE A 6 4.30 -2.56 -8.84
CA PHE A 6 4.12 -2.54 -7.38
C PHE A 6 5.45 -2.77 -6.66
N ASN A 7 6.33 -1.78 -6.77
CA ASN A 7 7.72 -1.86 -6.32
C ASN A 7 7.88 -1.97 -4.79
N ARG A 8 6.99 -1.41 -3.99
CA ARG A 8 7.15 -1.26 -2.53
C ARG A 8 7.32 -2.58 -1.79
N ARG A 9 6.70 -3.66 -2.26
CA ARG A 9 6.86 -5.01 -1.69
C ARG A 9 8.28 -5.57 -1.83
N PHE A 10 9.08 -5.04 -2.77
CA PHE A 10 10.46 -5.44 -3.01
C PHE A 10 11.48 -4.53 -2.29
N ALA A 11 11.03 -3.52 -1.57
CA ALA A 11 11.90 -2.66 -0.78
C ALA A 11 12.58 -3.47 0.34
N PRO A 12 13.89 -3.31 0.58
CA PRO A 12 14.62 -4.12 1.56
C PRO A 12 14.02 -4.08 2.97
N LEU A 13 13.56 -2.90 3.42
CA LEU A 13 12.90 -2.77 4.73
C LEU A 13 11.49 -3.37 4.74
N ALA A 14 10.77 -3.37 3.60
CA ALA A 14 9.46 -4.02 3.49
C ALA A 14 9.58 -5.55 3.55
N VAL A 15 10.61 -6.11 2.90
CA VAL A 15 10.91 -7.55 2.99
C VAL A 15 11.22 -7.96 4.42
N GLN A 16 12.01 -7.15 5.15
CA GLN A 16 12.29 -7.40 6.58
C GLN A 16 11.03 -7.29 7.44
N LEU A 17 10.16 -6.31 7.16
CA LEU A 17 8.85 -6.18 7.83
C LEU A 17 8.00 -7.44 7.60
N LYS A 18 7.86 -7.90 6.36
CA LYS A 18 7.10 -9.12 6.03
C LYS A 18 7.68 -10.35 6.73
N ALA A 19 9.01 -10.49 6.74
CA ALA A 19 9.68 -11.58 7.45
C ALA A 19 9.43 -11.53 8.98
N PHE A 20 9.40 -10.33 9.57
CA PHE A 20 9.07 -10.17 11.00
C PHE A 20 7.64 -10.60 11.33
N LEU A 21 6.71 -10.47 10.40
CA LEU A 21 5.31 -10.90 10.56
C LEU A 21 5.11 -12.39 10.22
N ALA A 22 6.12 -13.07 9.67
CA ALA A 22 6.01 -14.50 9.35
C ALA A 22 5.71 -15.33 10.60
N GLY A 23 4.87 -16.37 10.43
CA GLY A 23 4.45 -17.23 11.53
C GLY A 23 3.58 -16.53 12.58
N ARG A 24 2.92 -15.42 12.23
CA ARG A 24 1.89 -14.83 13.07
C ARG A 24 0.73 -15.80 13.25
N SER A 25 0.17 -15.86 14.45
CA SER A 25 -0.99 -16.71 14.81
C SER A 25 -2.30 -15.92 14.91
N GLU A 26 -2.25 -14.62 14.76
CA GLU A 26 -3.40 -13.71 14.92
C GLU A 26 -3.55 -12.81 13.69
N PRO A 27 -4.79 -12.33 13.41
CA PRO A 27 -5.03 -11.27 12.44
C PRO A 27 -4.21 -10.02 12.77
N MET A 28 -3.92 -9.20 11.75
CA MET A 28 -3.22 -7.93 11.93
C MET A 28 -4.13 -6.73 11.70
N ILE A 29 -3.78 -5.62 12.32
CA ILE A 29 -4.22 -4.29 11.90
C ILE A 29 -3.02 -3.61 11.26
N ALA A 30 -3.18 -3.19 10.00
CA ALA A 30 -2.15 -2.45 9.26
C ALA A 30 -2.69 -1.09 8.81
N HIS A 31 -1.98 -0.04 9.16
CA HIS A 31 -2.31 1.32 8.77
C HIS A 31 -1.24 1.90 7.85
N TYR A 32 -1.64 2.38 6.68
CA TYR A 32 -0.77 3.04 5.71
C TYR A 32 -1.17 4.49 5.52
N ARG A 33 -0.41 5.42 6.05
CA ARG A 33 -0.60 6.86 5.84
C ARG A 33 0.28 7.33 4.69
N VAL A 34 -0.32 8.08 3.76
CA VAL A 34 0.35 8.68 2.59
C VAL A 34 0.07 10.17 2.55
N ASN A 35 1.08 10.97 2.80
CA ASN A 35 1.08 12.41 2.59
C ASN A 35 1.57 12.70 1.17
N ALA A 36 0.66 12.65 0.20
CA ALA A 36 1.00 12.77 -1.22
C ALA A 36 1.23 14.24 -1.64
N GLY A 37 0.57 15.16 -0.95
CA GLY A 37 0.58 16.59 -1.24
C GLY A 37 -0.24 16.95 -2.49
N PHE A 38 -0.54 18.23 -2.59
CA PHE A 38 -1.40 18.79 -3.63
C PHE A 38 -0.84 18.58 -5.05
N LEU A 39 -1.73 18.25 -5.98
CA LEU A 39 -1.54 18.33 -7.43
C LEU A 39 -2.66 19.17 -8.05
N PRO A 40 -2.34 20.05 -9.03
CA PRO A 40 -3.36 20.80 -9.77
C PRO A 40 -4.37 19.88 -10.47
N LEU A 41 -5.60 20.36 -10.66
CA LEU A 41 -6.67 19.61 -11.30
C LEU A 41 -6.41 19.31 -12.78
N ASP A 42 -5.61 20.12 -13.45
CA ASP A 42 -5.17 19.96 -14.85
C ASP A 42 -3.97 19.00 -15.01
N HIS A 43 -3.45 18.48 -13.90
CA HIS A 43 -2.37 17.48 -13.97
C HIS A 43 -2.89 16.16 -14.56
N TRP A 44 -2.18 15.56 -15.50
CA TRP A 44 -2.59 14.37 -16.24
C TRP A 44 -3.08 13.20 -15.36
N THR A 45 -2.56 13.06 -14.15
CA THR A 45 -3.00 12.01 -13.19
C THR A 45 -4.41 12.23 -12.68
N GLN A 46 -4.94 13.47 -12.73
CA GLN A 46 -6.31 13.82 -12.34
C GLN A 46 -7.31 13.57 -13.47
N ASP A 47 -6.84 13.43 -14.71
CA ASP A 47 -7.68 13.12 -15.86
C ASP A 47 -8.21 11.67 -15.74
N PRO A 48 -9.55 11.46 -15.79
CA PRO A 48 -10.13 10.14 -15.59
C PRO A 48 -9.81 9.16 -16.74
N VAL A 49 -9.45 9.65 -17.92
CA VAL A 49 -9.11 8.81 -19.08
C VAL A 49 -7.63 8.50 -19.13
N GLN A 50 -6.76 9.48 -18.84
CA GLN A 50 -5.31 9.31 -18.93
C GLN A 50 -4.70 8.73 -17.65
N GLY A 51 -5.05 9.30 -16.50
CA GLY A 51 -4.47 8.94 -15.20
C GLY A 51 -5.38 8.14 -14.28
N GLY A 52 -6.69 8.16 -14.51
CA GLY A 52 -7.70 7.47 -13.69
C GLY A 52 -7.93 8.07 -12.31
N GLY A 53 -7.35 9.25 -12.02
CA GLY A 53 -7.35 9.85 -10.69
C GLY A 53 -6.34 9.18 -9.73
N ARG A 54 -6.18 9.77 -8.55
CA ARG A 54 -5.11 9.36 -7.63
C ARG A 54 -5.41 8.07 -6.88
N ILE A 55 -6.67 7.66 -6.75
CA ILE A 55 -7.00 6.36 -6.13
C ILE A 55 -6.54 5.23 -7.05
N ILE A 56 -6.87 5.28 -8.33
CA ILE A 56 -6.50 4.24 -9.31
C ILE A 56 -5.01 4.34 -9.66
N GLY A 57 -4.51 5.54 -9.95
CA GLY A 57 -3.15 5.75 -10.44
C GLY A 57 -2.07 5.65 -9.36
N GLU A 58 -2.39 5.89 -8.09
CA GLU A 58 -1.38 5.90 -7.01
C GLU A 58 -1.77 5.05 -5.80
N ALA A 59 -3.02 5.14 -5.29
CA ALA A 59 -3.39 4.40 -4.08
C ALA A 59 -3.35 2.88 -4.28
N CYS A 60 -3.45 2.37 -5.52
CA CYS A 60 -3.24 0.96 -5.86
C CYS A 60 -1.91 0.41 -5.32
N HIS A 61 -0.84 1.20 -5.28
CA HIS A 61 0.45 0.79 -4.70
C HIS A 61 0.39 0.51 -3.20
N PHE A 62 -0.46 1.22 -2.47
CA PHE A 62 -0.61 1.07 -1.01
C PHE A 62 -1.57 -0.07 -0.69
N ILE A 63 -2.59 -0.27 -1.53
CA ILE A 63 -3.48 -1.43 -1.48
C ILE A 63 -2.68 -2.72 -1.74
N ASP A 64 -1.84 -2.72 -2.79
CA ASP A 64 -0.91 -3.82 -3.07
C ASP A 64 0.00 -4.13 -1.88
N PHE A 65 0.53 -3.09 -1.23
CA PHE A 65 1.41 -3.28 -0.08
C PHE A 65 0.69 -3.93 1.11
N LEU A 66 -0.55 -3.55 1.38
CA LEU A 66 -1.36 -4.20 2.40
C LEU A 66 -1.65 -5.68 2.03
N THR A 67 -2.02 -5.95 0.77
CA THR A 67 -2.18 -7.31 0.24
C THR A 67 -0.89 -8.13 0.40
N PHE A 68 0.27 -7.53 0.11
CA PHE A 68 1.57 -8.16 0.36
C PHE A 68 1.79 -8.48 1.83
N LEU A 69 1.51 -7.57 2.76
CA LEU A 69 1.69 -7.80 4.19
C LEU A 69 0.77 -8.90 4.73
N VAL A 70 -0.50 -8.87 4.36
CA VAL A 70 -1.47 -9.89 4.78
C VAL A 70 -1.17 -11.23 4.10
N GLY A 71 -0.89 -11.22 2.80
CA GLY A 71 -0.58 -12.41 1.99
C GLY A 71 -1.75 -12.89 1.12
N THR A 72 -2.91 -12.24 1.20
CA THR A 72 -4.11 -12.54 0.41
C THR A 72 -4.83 -11.26 0.01
N ASN A 73 -5.71 -11.33 -0.98
CA ASN A 73 -6.55 -10.23 -1.42
C ASN A 73 -7.56 -9.82 -0.35
N PRO A 74 -7.96 -8.54 -0.30
CA PRO A 74 -9.04 -8.11 0.58
C PRO A 74 -10.40 -8.66 0.14
N LEU A 75 -11.34 -8.79 1.10
CA LEU A 75 -12.72 -9.22 0.85
C LEU A 75 -13.68 -8.06 0.61
N THR A 76 -13.48 -6.95 1.32
CA THR A 76 -14.35 -5.79 1.25
C THR A 76 -13.55 -4.50 1.28
N VAL A 77 -14.14 -3.45 0.72
CA VAL A 77 -13.62 -2.09 0.81
C VAL A 77 -14.74 -1.13 1.23
N ARG A 78 -14.39 -0.19 2.10
CA ARG A 78 -15.16 1.02 2.44
C ARG A 78 -14.26 2.23 2.25
N ALA A 79 -14.80 3.31 1.70
CA ALA A 79 -14.08 4.56 1.49
C ALA A 79 -14.86 5.74 2.04
N GLN A 80 -14.14 6.72 2.57
CA GLN A 80 -14.65 8.01 3.02
C GLN A 80 -13.64 9.09 2.64
N GLY A 81 -14.12 10.24 2.19
CA GLY A 81 -13.29 11.35 1.77
C GLY A 81 -13.74 12.68 2.37
N LEU A 82 -12.85 13.65 2.32
CA LEU A 82 -13.20 15.06 2.55
C LEU A 82 -13.84 15.64 1.29
N ASP A 83 -14.62 16.70 1.46
CA ASP A 83 -15.13 17.48 0.33
C ASP A 83 -13.98 18.08 -0.48
N ASP A 84 -14.09 18.01 -1.79
CA ASP A 84 -13.04 18.49 -2.71
C ASP A 84 -12.94 20.03 -2.75
N ASN A 85 -14.00 20.73 -2.40
CA ASN A 85 -14.09 22.22 -2.33
C ASN A 85 -13.58 22.92 -3.60
N GLY A 86 -13.73 22.29 -4.78
CA GLY A 86 -13.24 22.80 -6.05
C GLY A 86 -11.71 22.84 -6.20
N LYS A 87 -10.97 22.30 -5.25
CA LYS A 87 -9.50 22.28 -5.19
C LYS A 87 -8.90 20.89 -5.34
N TYR A 88 -9.56 19.89 -4.84
CA TYR A 88 -9.11 18.50 -4.82
C TYR A 88 -9.96 17.65 -5.77
N ASN A 89 -9.57 16.40 -5.99
CA ASN A 89 -10.31 15.45 -6.81
C ASN A 89 -10.25 14.07 -6.17
N GLN A 90 -11.07 13.86 -5.13
CA GLN A 90 -11.21 12.59 -4.43
C GLN A 90 -9.86 12.03 -3.93
N ASP A 91 -8.95 12.92 -3.52
CA ASP A 91 -7.59 12.58 -3.14
C ASP A 91 -7.24 12.93 -1.69
N ASN A 92 -8.27 13.13 -0.84
CA ASN A 92 -8.18 13.21 0.60
C ASN A 92 -9.11 12.15 1.20
N VAL A 93 -8.65 10.89 1.29
CA VAL A 93 -9.52 9.74 1.54
C VAL A 93 -8.94 8.80 2.59
N VAL A 94 -9.84 8.09 3.27
CA VAL A 94 -9.55 6.91 4.09
C VAL A 94 -10.21 5.71 3.45
N LEU A 95 -9.42 4.71 3.07
CA LEU A 95 -9.85 3.44 2.55
C LEU A 95 -9.66 2.38 3.64
N SER A 96 -10.68 1.55 3.87
CA SER A 96 -10.64 0.46 4.85
C SER A 96 -10.95 -0.87 4.18
N PHE A 97 -10.15 -1.88 4.47
CA PHE A 97 -10.22 -3.22 3.87
C PHE A 97 -10.35 -4.28 4.96
N THR A 98 -11.16 -5.31 4.70
CA THR A 98 -11.19 -6.55 5.50
C THR A 98 -10.56 -7.69 4.70
N TYR A 99 -9.95 -8.64 5.39
CA TYR A 99 -9.26 -9.78 4.77
C TYR A 99 -9.82 -11.12 5.27
N PRO A 100 -9.63 -12.22 4.50
CA PRO A 100 -10.17 -13.54 4.85
C PRO A 100 -9.73 -14.08 6.21
N ASP A 101 -8.53 -13.70 6.67
CA ASP A 101 -7.98 -14.11 7.96
C ASP A 101 -8.44 -13.24 9.14
N GLY A 102 -9.38 -12.30 8.90
CA GLY A 102 -9.86 -11.34 9.88
C GLY A 102 -8.98 -10.09 10.04
N SER A 103 -7.88 -9.98 9.29
CA SER A 103 -7.04 -8.78 9.30
C SER A 103 -7.78 -7.56 8.75
N LEU A 104 -7.38 -6.38 9.25
CA LEU A 104 -7.87 -5.09 8.78
C LEU A 104 -6.72 -4.28 8.20
N GLY A 105 -6.97 -3.64 7.06
CA GLY A 105 -6.03 -2.72 6.44
C GLY A 105 -6.66 -1.36 6.22
N THR A 106 -5.93 -0.28 6.45
CA THR A 106 -6.38 1.07 6.12
C THR A 106 -5.32 1.81 5.31
N VAL A 107 -5.78 2.59 4.32
CA VAL A 107 -4.95 3.56 3.60
C VAL A 107 -5.53 4.94 3.84
N THR A 108 -4.80 5.80 4.54
CA THR A 108 -5.11 7.23 4.64
C THR A 108 -4.26 7.96 3.60
N TYR A 109 -4.90 8.37 2.53
CA TYR A 109 -4.25 9.09 1.43
C TYR A 109 -4.68 10.56 1.48
N VAL A 110 -3.71 11.48 1.59
CA VAL A 110 -4.00 12.91 1.74
C VAL A 110 -3.20 13.75 0.76
N ALA A 111 -3.91 14.57 0.00
CA ALA A 111 -3.36 15.60 -0.89
C ALA A 111 -3.23 16.96 -0.20
N ASN A 112 -3.93 17.18 0.90
CA ASN A 112 -3.96 18.47 1.62
C ASN A 112 -2.81 18.65 2.62
N GLY A 113 -1.92 17.64 2.75
CA GLY A 113 -0.77 17.73 3.65
C GLY A 113 0.40 18.51 3.05
N ASP A 114 1.28 19.02 3.92
CA ASP A 114 2.52 19.69 3.52
C ASP A 114 3.57 18.69 3.05
N LYS A 115 4.19 18.93 1.88
CA LYS A 115 5.20 18.06 1.26
C LYS A 115 6.53 18.00 2.02
N SER A 116 6.80 18.89 2.95
CA SER A 116 7.97 18.81 3.84
C SER A 116 7.86 17.68 4.86
N PHE A 117 6.65 17.22 5.16
CA PHE A 117 6.43 16.06 6.02
C PHE A 117 6.66 14.75 5.26
N PRO A 118 7.26 13.70 5.89
CA PRO A 118 7.53 12.43 5.22
C PRO A 118 6.31 11.83 4.52
N LYS A 119 6.51 11.33 3.28
CA LYS A 119 5.41 10.90 2.43
C LYS A 119 4.69 9.67 2.97
N GLU A 120 5.42 8.63 3.41
CA GLU A 120 4.83 7.32 3.64
C GLU A 120 5.15 6.81 5.06
N ARG A 121 4.12 6.31 5.75
CA ARG A 121 4.29 5.64 7.05
C ARG A 121 3.34 4.46 7.15
N ILE A 122 3.90 3.32 7.56
CA ILE A 122 3.15 2.07 7.76
C ILE A 122 3.31 1.64 9.21
N GLU A 123 2.20 1.31 9.86
CA GLU A 123 2.16 0.76 11.21
C GLU A 123 1.40 -0.56 11.19
N VAL A 124 1.95 -1.58 11.84
CA VAL A 124 1.33 -2.92 11.89
C VAL A 124 1.35 -3.42 13.32
N PHE A 125 0.20 -3.94 13.75
CA PHE A 125 -0.02 -4.53 15.07
C PHE A 125 -0.53 -5.95 14.89
N CYS A 126 0.13 -6.94 15.49
CA CYS A 126 -0.22 -8.35 15.30
C CYS A 126 0.38 -9.23 16.38
N GLY A 127 -0.43 -9.87 17.21
CA GLY A 127 0.01 -10.92 18.15
C GLY A 127 1.22 -10.53 19.02
N GLY A 128 1.17 -9.37 19.67
CA GLY A 128 2.26 -8.83 20.48
C GLY A 128 3.47 -8.34 19.68
N ARG A 129 3.35 -8.24 18.36
CA ARG A 129 4.35 -7.60 17.46
C ARG A 129 3.85 -6.24 17.04
N VAL A 130 4.75 -5.25 17.04
CA VAL A 130 4.51 -3.94 16.44
C VAL A 130 5.62 -3.65 15.46
N ALA A 131 5.26 -3.20 14.26
CA ALA A 131 6.21 -2.75 13.26
C ALA A 131 5.84 -1.38 12.72
N VAL A 132 6.84 -0.50 12.59
CA VAL A 132 6.69 0.83 11.99
C VAL A 132 7.72 0.99 10.89
N LEU A 133 7.26 1.15 9.65
CA LEU A 133 8.10 1.49 8.51
C LEU A 133 7.86 2.95 8.12
N ASP A 134 8.89 3.78 8.29
CA ASP A 134 8.83 5.21 8.08
C ASP A 134 9.59 5.58 6.81
N ASP A 135 8.85 6.00 5.79
CA ASP A 135 9.29 6.49 4.48
C ASP A 135 10.35 5.61 3.80
N PHE A 136 10.32 4.29 4.06
CA PHE A 136 11.31 3.32 3.57
C PHE A 136 12.77 3.67 3.95
N ARG A 137 12.94 4.49 4.99
CA ARG A 137 14.24 4.92 5.54
C ARG A 137 14.53 4.30 6.91
N ARG A 138 13.49 4.04 7.69
CA ARG A 138 13.58 3.50 9.04
C ARG A 138 12.51 2.43 9.28
N LEU A 139 12.93 1.32 9.86
CA LEU A 139 12.06 0.24 10.30
C LEU A 139 12.27 0.01 11.80
N GLU A 140 11.20 0.05 12.57
CA GLU A 140 11.16 -0.30 13.98
C GLU A 140 10.34 -1.57 14.16
N LEU A 141 10.87 -2.54 14.90
CA LEU A 141 10.27 -3.85 15.16
C LEU A 141 10.28 -4.10 16.66
N ALA A 142 9.10 -4.15 17.25
CA ALA A 142 8.94 -4.42 18.69
C ALA A 142 8.27 -5.79 18.91
N HIS A 143 8.87 -6.62 19.74
CA HIS A 143 8.34 -7.91 20.15
C HIS A 143 8.97 -8.39 21.46
N LYS A 144 8.17 -8.96 22.38
CA LYS A 144 8.61 -9.51 23.67
C LYS A 144 9.51 -8.53 24.45
N GLY A 145 9.06 -7.27 24.58
CA GLY A 145 9.78 -6.22 25.30
C GLY A 145 11.06 -5.72 24.64
N LYS A 146 11.40 -6.20 23.44
CA LYS A 146 12.59 -5.77 22.69
C LYS A 146 12.18 -4.90 21.51
N LEU A 147 12.94 -3.81 21.29
CA LEU A 147 12.77 -2.90 20.15
C LEU A 147 14.04 -2.93 19.29
N LYS A 148 13.90 -3.42 18.06
CA LYS A 148 14.96 -3.38 17.03
C LYS A 148 14.70 -2.22 16.07
N ARG A 149 15.72 -1.43 15.80
CA ARG A 149 15.69 -0.35 14.80
C ARG A 149 16.64 -0.65 13.67
N VAL A 150 16.15 -0.53 12.43
CA VAL A 150 16.92 -0.68 11.20
C VAL A 150 16.78 0.59 10.40
N ARG A 151 17.88 1.09 9.86
CA ARG A 151 17.89 2.26 8.98
C ARG A 151 18.48 1.89 7.62
N SER A 152 17.95 2.48 6.56
CA SER A 152 18.60 2.42 5.25
C SER A 152 19.92 3.20 5.30
N HIS A 153 21.00 2.58 4.78
CA HIS A 153 22.36 3.13 4.97
C HIS A 153 22.62 4.42 4.17
N PHE A 154 22.06 4.57 2.95
CA PHE A 154 22.44 5.71 2.08
C PHE A 154 21.24 6.45 1.48
N LYS A 155 20.29 5.75 0.90
CA LYS A 155 19.14 6.34 0.18
C LYS A 155 17.86 5.64 0.55
N GLN A 156 16.75 6.37 0.42
CA GLN A 156 15.44 5.76 0.41
C GLN A 156 15.37 4.73 -0.71
N ASP A 157 15.08 3.47 -0.37
CA ASP A 157 14.87 2.41 -1.34
C ASP A 157 13.43 1.90 -1.27
N LYS A 158 12.65 2.26 -2.28
CA LYS A 158 11.25 1.82 -2.44
C LYS A 158 11.12 0.54 -3.27
N GLY A 159 12.21 -0.16 -3.54
CA GLY A 159 12.19 -1.49 -4.15
C GLY A 159 12.17 -1.53 -5.67
N HIS A 160 12.41 -0.42 -6.38
CA HIS A 160 12.41 -0.42 -7.86
C HIS A 160 13.44 -1.40 -8.42
N GLN A 161 14.68 -1.36 -7.92
CA GLN A 161 15.73 -2.28 -8.36
C GLN A 161 15.38 -3.73 -7.99
N GLY A 162 14.88 -3.97 -6.77
CA GLY A 162 14.45 -5.31 -6.33
C GLY A 162 13.34 -5.88 -7.21
N ALA A 163 12.35 -5.05 -7.60
CA ALA A 163 11.28 -5.46 -8.51
C ALA A 163 11.83 -5.87 -9.89
N TRP A 164 12.73 -5.09 -10.46
CA TRP A 164 13.39 -5.42 -11.73
C TRP A 164 14.20 -6.71 -11.65
N GLN A 165 14.99 -6.87 -10.61
CA GLN A 165 15.80 -8.09 -10.39
C GLN A 165 14.91 -9.33 -10.26
N ALA A 166 13.82 -9.24 -9.48
CA ALA A 166 12.88 -10.34 -9.33
C ALA A 166 12.22 -10.71 -10.66
N PHE A 167 11.80 -9.73 -11.46
CA PHE A 167 11.17 -9.95 -12.76
C PHE A 167 12.12 -10.59 -13.76
N LEU A 168 13.34 -10.05 -13.90
CA LEU A 168 14.35 -10.60 -14.80
C LEU A 168 14.79 -12.01 -14.37
N SER A 169 14.91 -12.26 -13.07
CA SER A 169 15.23 -13.60 -12.56
C SER A 169 14.13 -14.60 -12.92
N ALA A 170 12.86 -14.25 -12.70
CA ALA A 170 11.73 -15.11 -13.05
C ALA A 170 11.69 -15.45 -14.55
N ILE A 171 11.98 -14.49 -15.43
CA ILE A 171 12.08 -14.75 -16.87
C ILE A 171 13.23 -15.72 -17.18
N ARG A 172 14.41 -15.47 -16.64
CA ARG A 172 15.62 -16.29 -16.92
C ARG A 172 15.50 -17.73 -16.44
N THR A 173 14.80 -17.94 -15.33
CA THR A 173 14.62 -19.27 -14.74
C THR A 173 13.33 -19.94 -15.17
N SER A 174 12.53 -19.32 -16.05
CA SER A 174 11.17 -19.77 -16.39
C SER A 174 10.30 -20.02 -15.13
N GLY A 175 10.54 -19.20 -14.10
CA GLY A 175 9.88 -19.32 -12.80
C GLY A 175 8.51 -18.65 -12.76
N SER A 176 7.87 -18.72 -11.61
CA SER A 176 6.58 -18.04 -11.35
C SER A 176 6.72 -16.52 -11.35
N PRO A 177 5.66 -15.76 -11.72
CA PRO A 177 5.64 -14.31 -11.60
C PRO A 177 5.98 -13.85 -10.18
N PRO A 178 6.84 -12.81 -10.00
CA PRO A 178 7.20 -12.32 -8.68
C PRO A 178 6.03 -11.78 -7.85
N ILE A 179 4.97 -11.37 -8.52
CA ILE A 179 3.68 -11.04 -7.92
C ILE A 179 2.65 -12.00 -8.52
N PRO A 180 1.94 -12.81 -7.70
CA PRO A 180 0.90 -13.71 -8.20
C PRO A 180 -0.15 -12.93 -8.99
N TYR A 181 -0.58 -13.45 -10.13
CA TYR A 181 -1.57 -12.78 -10.99
C TYR A 181 -2.89 -12.51 -10.27
N GLU A 182 -3.32 -13.41 -9.39
CA GLU A 182 -4.49 -13.21 -8.54
C GLU A 182 -4.37 -11.94 -7.66
N GLN A 183 -3.17 -11.64 -7.15
CA GLN A 183 -2.94 -10.41 -6.37
C GLN A 183 -2.92 -9.17 -7.25
N LEU A 184 -2.42 -9.25 -8.47
CA LEU A 184 -2.49 -8.14 -9.43
C LEU A 184 -3.95 -7.81 -9.77
N ILE A 185 -4.74 -8.83 -10.08
CA ILE A 185 -6.16 -8.68 -10.39
C ILE A 185 -6.92 -8.16 -9.17
N GLY A 186 -6.74 -8.78 -8.01
CA GLY A 186 -7.43 -8.39 -6.78
C GLY A 186 -7.07 -6.98 -6.32
N THR A 187 -5.82 -6.54 -6.45
CA THR A 187 -5.42 -5.16 -6.16
C THR A 187 -6.08 -4.17 -7.12
N THR A 188 -6.13 -4.48 -8.40
CA THR A 188 -6.78 -3.63 -9.40
C THR A 188 -8.28 -3.52 -9.10
N GLN A 189 -8.94 -4.65 -8.85
CA GLN A 189 -10.36 -4.70 -8.49
C GLN A 189 -10.63 -3.91 -7.20
N ALA A 190 -9.80 -4.09 -6.17
CA ALA A 190 -9.90 -3.34 -4.92
C ALA A 190 -9.77 -1.82 -5.13
N SER A 191 -8.90 -1.39 -6.06
CA SER A 191 -8.71 0.04 -6.37
C SER A 191 -9.93 0.63 -7.07
N LEU A 192 -10.50 -0.08 -8.03
CA LEU A 192 -11.72 0.34 -8.73
C LEU A 192 -12.91 0.41 -7.78
N LEU A 193 -13.10 -0.62 -6.97
CA LEU A 193 -14.17 -0.66 -5.98
C LEU A 193 -13.97 0.34 -4.84
N ALA A 194 -12.74 0.73 -4.51
CA ALA A 194 -12.48 1.80 -3.55
C ALA A 194 -13.00 3.15 -4.05
N LEU A 195 -12.81 3.46 -5.34
CA LEU A 195 -13.38 4.66 -5.95
C LEU A 195 -14.92 4.59 -5.96
N GLU A 196 -15.49 3.46 -6.34
CA GLU A 196 -16.94 3.25 -6.33
C GLU A 196 -17.51 3.36 -4.91
N ALA A 197 -16.86 2.77 -3.91
CA ALA A 197 -17.27 2.86 -2.51
C ALA A 197 -17.24 4.30 -1.99
N LEU A 198 -16.27 5.12 -2.46
CA LEU A 198 -16.20 6.55 -2.12
C LEU A 198 -17.41 7.32 -2.70
N ILE A 199 -17.77 7.05 -3.96
CA ILE A 199 -18.88 7.71 -4.63
C ILE A 199 -20.22 7.30 -4.00
N ASN A 200 -20.40 6.01 -3.72
CA ASN A 200 -21.66 5.46 -3.27
C ASN A 200 -21.87 5.49 -1.75
N GLY A 201 -20.81 5.77 -0.97
CA GLY A 201 -20.84 5.76 0.49
C GLY A 201 -21.08 4.37 1.12
N LYS A 202 -20.94 3.28 0.34
CA LYS A 202 -21.24 1.91 0.75
C LYS A 202 -19.97 1.08 0.93
N THR A 203 -20.08 0.03 1.75
CA THR A 203 -19.09 -1.05 1.76
C THR A 203 -19.36 -1.98 0.57
N LEU A 204 -18.32 -2.22 -0.24
CA LEU A 204 -18.41 -3.09 -1.41
C LEU A 204 -17.60 -4.38 -1.19
N ARG A 205 -18.06 -5.48 -1.79
CA ARG A 205 -17.35 -6.76 -1.80
C ARG A 205 -16.42 -6.80 -3.03
N ILE A 206 -15.18 -7.23 -2.79
CA ILE A 206 -14.12 -7.38 -3.80
C ILE A 206 -14.15 -8.79 -4.38
#